data_af5e28c76ec08616f7cb962f0031546c
#
_entry.id   af5e28c76ec08616f7cb962f0031546c
#
_cell.length_a   1.000
_cell.length_b   1.000
_cell.length_c   1.000
_cell.angle_alpha   90.00
_cell.angle_beta   90.00
_cell.angle_gamma   90.00
#
_symmetry.space_group_name_H-M   'P 1'
#
loop_
_entity.id
_entity.type
_entity.pdbx_description
1 polymer ?
#
loop_
_entity_poly.entity_id
_entity_poly.type
_entity_poly.pdbx_seq_one_letter_code
_entity_poly.pdbx_strand_id
1 'polypeptide(L)'
;IELDIQCTKDGALVVIHDERVDRTTEGIGFVKDYTLADIKRLHIYAGGSPTQSVPTMDEVFDLLEQKLKSGMKLNIELKNSFIPYQGMESKIVELVHRHGVQDAVVYSSFYAKSLEQIRELDAKAELGILDSKVSDCLYKAKGGCGAKALHPYWKDIDLTAQELQGYTV
;
A
#
# COMPACT_ATOMS: atom_id res chain seq x y z
N ILE A 1 2.54 10.55 -4.51
CA ILE A 1 1.18 10.00 -4.25
C ILE A 1 1.33 8.86 -3.26
N GLU A 2 0.34 8.70 -2.41
CA GLU A 2 0.19 7.53 -1.52
C GLU A 2 -1.19 6.94 -1.74
N LEU A 3 -1.31 5.60 -1.64
CA LEU A 3 -2.56 4.86 -1.70
C LEU A 3 -2.47 3.51 -0.99
N ASP A 4 -3.63 2.97 -0.65
CA ASP A 4 -3.79 1.70 0.08
C ASP A 4 -4.36 0.62 -0.82
N ILE A 5 -3.84 -0.60 -0.73
CA ILE A 5 -4.36 -1.74 -1.46
C ILE A 5 -4.92 -2.83 -0.56
N GLN A 6 -6.01 -3.42 -1.03
CA GLN A 6 -6.64 -4.61 -0.46
C GLN A 6 -6.92 -5.63 -1.56
N CYS A 7 -7.24 -6.89 -1.18
CA CYS A 7 -7.62 -7.91 -2.15
C CYS A 7 -9.11 -8.22 -2.08
N THR A 8 -9.72 -8.35 -3.25
CA THR A 8 -11.06 -8.93 -3.39
C THR A 8 -11.07 -10.44 -3.13
N LYS A 9 -12.26 -11.02 -3.03
CA LYS A 9 -12.47 -12.47 -2.87
C LYS A 9 -11.81 -13.31 -3.96
N ASP A 10 -11.83 -12.83 -5.19
CA ASP A 10 -11.20 -13.47 -6.36
C ASP A 10 -9.76 -13.00 -6.59
N GLY A 11 -9.20 -12.23 -5.62
CA GLY A 11 -7.80 -11.90 -5.53
C GLY A 11 -7.34 -10.74 -6.41
N ALA A 12 -8.24 -9.90 -6.91
CA ALA A 12 -7.86 -8.65 -7.55
C ALA A 12 -7.36 -7.63 -6.52
N LEU A 13 -6.32 -6.86 -6.88
CA LEU A 13 -5.84 -5.74 -6.08
C LEU A 13 -6.69 -4.51 -6.36
N VAL A 14 -7.34 -3.98 -5.33
CA VAL A 14 -8.19 -2.78 -5.39
C VAL A 14 -7.65 -1.70 -4.47
N VAL A 15 -7.88 -0.44 -4.85
CA VAL A 15 -7.40 0.72 -4.09
C VAL A 15 -8.52 1.22 -3.19
N ILE A 16 -8.40 0.89 -1.92
CA ILE A 16 -9.34 1.27 -0.86
C ILE A 16 -8.65 1.18 0.50
N HIS A 17 -8.84 2.21 1.35
CA HIS A 17 -8.18 2.29 2.65
C HIS A 17 -8.72 1.27 3.64
N ASP A 18 -10.05 1.27 3.87
CA ASP A 18 -10.66 0.48 4.94
C ASP A 18 -10.82 -0.99 4.51
N GLU A 19 -10.78 -1.91 5.44
CA GLU A 19 -11.09 -3.32 5.21
C GLU A 19 -12.57 -3.53 4.83
N ARG A 20 -13.41 -2.55 5.11
CA ARG A 20 -14.84 -2.53 4.81
C ARG A 20 -15.18 -1.44 3.81
N VAL A 21 -16.18 -1.72 2.98
CA VAL A 21 -16.64 -0.77 1.95
C VAL A 21 -17.62 0.29 2.49
N ASP A 22 -18.14 0.12 3.69
CA ASP A 22 -19.29 0.83 4.26
C ASP A 22 -19.09 2.35 4.39
N ARG A 23 -17.87 2.81 4.69
CA ARG A 23 -17.61 4.24 4.93
C ARG A 23 -17.59 5.06 3.64
N THR A 24 -17.13 4.48 2.57
CA THR A 24 -16.85 5.22 1.32
C THR A 24 -17.76 4.84 0.18
N THR A 25 -18.60 3.80 0.32
CA THR A 25 -19.55 3.34 -0.70
C THR A 25 -20.92 3.06 -0.10
N GLU A 26 -21.91 2.78 -0.95
CA GLU A 26 -23.22 2.28 -0.52
C GLU A 26 -23.24 0.79 -0.12
N GLY A 27 -22.13 0.08 -0.33
CA GLY A 27 -22.02 -1.32 0.04
C GLY A 27 -21.87 -1.55 1.54
N ILE A 28 -22.01 -2.80 1.97
CA ILE A 28 -21.87 -3.22 3.37
C ILE A 28 -21.03 -4.48 3.42
N GLY A 29 -19.98 -4.50 4.25
CA GLY A 29 -19.16 -5.69 4.46
C GLY A 29 -17.69 -5.51 4.12
N PHE A 30 -16.95 -6.61 4.14
CA PHE A 30 -15.52 -6.59 3.92
C PHE A 30 -15.16 -6.66 2.43
N VAL A 31 -14.12 -5.93 2.02
CA VAL A 31 -13.55 -5.98 0.66
C VAL A 31 -13.26 -7.42 0.23
N LYS A 32 -12.67 -8.23 1.11
CA LYS A 32 -12.34 -9.64 0.87
C LYS A 32 -13.53 -10.55 0.53
N ASP A 33 -14.76 -10.11 0.80
CA ASP A 33 -15.98 -10.90 0.55
C ASP A 33 -16.63 -10.54 -0.80
N TYR A 34 -16.20 -9.45 -1.44
CA TYR A 34 -16.63 -9.02 -2.77
C TYR A 34 -15.73 -9.61 -3.86
N THR A 35 -16.34 -10.07 -4.95
CA THR A 35 -15.58 -10.28 -6.21
C THR A 35 -15.24 -8.92 -6.84
N LEU A 36 -14.26 -8.89 -7.75
CA LEU A 36 -13.98 -7.68 -8.52
C LEU A 36 -15.22 -7.16 -9.23
N ALA A 37 -16.00 -8.05 -9.85
CA ALA A 37 -17.22 -7.66 -10.54
C ALA A 37 -18.25 -7.00 -9.60
N ASP A 38 -18.35 -7.45 -8.36
CA ASP A 38 -19.30 -6.90 -7.40
C ASP A 38 -18.80 -5.58 -6.82
N ILE A 39 -17.51 -5.46 -6.46
CA ILE A 39 -16.96 -4.23 -5.90
C ILE A 39 -16.95 -3.10 -6.94
N LYS A 40 -16.80 -3.41 -8.22
CA LYS A 40 -16.87 -2.43 -9.32
C LYS A 40 -18.29 -1.86 -9.55
N ARG A 41 -19.32 -2.48 -9.01
CA ARG A 41 -20.70 -1.94 -9.03
C ARG A 41 -20.96 -0.95 -7.90
N LEU A 42 -20.09 -0.95 -6.87
CA LEU A 42 -20.20 0.01 -5.78
C LEU A 42 -19.73 1.39 -6.24
N HIS A 43 -20.44 2.42 -5.81
CA HIS A 43 -20.10 3.80 -6.11
C HIS A 43 -19.43 4.45 -4.90
N ILE A 44 -18.31 5.12 -5.15
CA ILE A 44 -17.64 5.91 -4.12
C ILE A 44 -18.35 7.25 -3.96
N TYR A 45 -18.68 7.61 -2.74
CA TYR A 45 -19.20 8.92 -2.42
C TYR A 45 -18.07 9.95 -2.32
N ALA A 46 -17.82 10.65 -3.42
CA ALA A 46 -16.89 11.78 -3.46
C ALA A 46 -17.65 13.06 -3.77
N GLY A 47 -17.61 14.04 -2.86
CA GLY A 47 -18.22 15.36 -3.10
C GLY A 47 -19.74 15.37 -3.32
N GLY A 48 -20.46 14.36 -2.80
CA GLY A 48 -21.93 14.31 -2.83
C GLY A 48 -22.56 13.72 -4.09
N SER A 49 -21.76 13.25 -5.06
CA SER A 49 -22.28 12.54 -6.23
C SER A 49 -21.62 11.17 -6.37
N PRO A 50 -22.40 10.09 -6.52
CA PRO A 50 -21.85 8.75 -6.76
C PRO A 50 -21.42 8.66 -8.23
N THR A 51 -20.13 8.85 -8.51
CA THR A 51 -19.64 8.93 -9.89
C THR A 51 -18.50 7.99 -10.23
N GLN A 52 -17.89 7.37 -9.22
CA GLN A 52 -16.67 6.57 -9.39
C GLN A 52 -16.85 5.19 -8.75
N SER A 53 -16.34 4.17 -9.39
CA SER A 53 -16.18 2.84 -8.76
C SER A 53 -14.84 2.71 -8.08
N VAL A 54 -14.70 1.73 -7.18
CA VAL A 54 -13.41 1.40 -6.56
C VAL A 54 -12.41 1.02 -7.65
N PRO A 55 -11.27 1.72 -7.79
CA PRO A 55 -10.31 1.40 -8.83
C PRO A 55 -9.51 0.14 -8.51
N THR A 56 -9.10 -0.57 -9.54
CA THR A 56 -8.05 -1.58 -9.41
C THR A 56 -6.69 -0.92 -9.41
N MET A 57 -5.68 -1.63 -8.89
CA MET A 57 -4.30 -1.14 -8.95
C MET A 57 -3.77 -1.08 -10.39
N ASP A 58 -4.25 -1.95 -11.26
CA ASP A 58 -3.93 -1.95 -12.70
C ASP A 58 -4.44 -0.67 -13.38
N GLU A 59 -5.71 -0.29 -13.13
CA GLU A 59 -6.29 0.97 -13.63
C GLU A 59 -5.52 2.20 -13.12
N VAL A 60 -5.03 2.17 -11.88
CA VAL A 60 -4.21 3.25 -11.33
C VAL A 60 -2.86 3.34 -12.05
N PHE A 61 -2.21 2.21 -12.31
CA PHE A 61 -0.96 2.22 -13.07
C PHE A 61 -1.17 2.70 -14.51
N ASP A 62 -2.22 2.25 -15.20
CA ASP A 62 -2.55 2.75 -16.54
C ASP A 62 -2.68 4.28 -16.57
N LEU A 63 -3.30 4.86 -15.54
CA LEU A 63 -3.46 6.30 -15.41
C LEU A 63 -2.15 7.03 -15.12
N LEU A 64 -1.29 6.46 -14.27
CA LEU A 64 -0.13 7.14 -13.71
C LEU A 64 1.20 6.77 -14.39
N GLU A 65 1.24 5.74 -15.25
CA GLU A 65 2.47 5.15 -15.80
C GLU A 65 3.46 6.20 -16.32
N GLN A 66 3.00 7.13 -17.15
CA GLN A 66 3.86 8.16 -17.73
C GLN A 66 4.42 9.10 -16.66
N LYS A 67 3.64 9.42 -15.62
CA LYS A 67 4.09 10.28 -14.51
C LYS A 67 5.10 9.56 -13.63
N LEU A 68 4.87 8.29 -13.36
CA LEU A 68 5.80 7.44 -12.59
C LEU A 68 7.14 7.31 -13.35
N LYS A 69 7.10 7.02 -14.64
CA LYS A 69 8.30 6.97 -15.50
C LYS A 69 9.02 8.33 -15.66
N SER A 70 8.33 9.44 -15.40
CA SER A 70 8.91 10.79 -15.42
C SER A 70 9.40 11.30 -14.05
N GLY A 71 9.44 10.45 -13.03
CA GLY A 71 10.03 10.76 -11.72
C GLY A 71 9.03 10.97 -10.57
N MET A 72 7.71 10.83 -10.80
CA MET A 72 6.74 10.79 -9.70
C MET A 72 6.98 9.53 -8.87
N LYS A 73 6.89 9.63 -7.54
CA LYS A 73 6.92 8.48 -6.64
C LYS A 73 5.51 8.09 -6.19
N LEU A 74 5.29 6.79 -6.04
CA LEU A 74 4.07 6.19 -5.55
C LEU A 74 4.36 5.32 -4.34
N ASN A 75 3.81 5.67 -3.19
CA ASN A 75 3.81 4.81 -2.01
C ASN A 75 2.55 3.94 -2.02
N ILE A 76 2.74 2.63 -1.96
CA ILE A 76 1.67 1.64 -1.94
C ILE A 76 1.66 0.98 -0.56
N GLU A 77 0.64 1.30 0.26
CA GLU A 77 0.46 0.62 1.54
C GLU A 77 -0.29 -0.71 1.34
N LEU A 78 0.32 -1.80 1.81
CA LEU A 78 -0.31 -3.12 1.87
C LEU A 78 -1.13 -3.24 3.15
N LYS A 79 -2.45 -3.25 3.03
CA LYS A 79 -3.42 -3.38 4.13
C LYS A 79 -3.64 -4.85 4.53
N ASN A 80 -2.58 -5.53 4.93
CA ASN A 80 -2.63 -6.95 5.31
C ASN A 80 -2.25 -7.23 6.78
N SER A 81 -2.18 -6.19 7.61
CA SER A 81 -1.92 -6.32 9.04
C SER A 81 -3.12 -6.84 9.83
N PHE A 82 -4.34 -6.50 9.41
CA PHE A 82 -5.59 -6.92 10.06
C PHE A 82 -6.23 -8.12 9.36
N ILE A 83 -6.29 -8.10 8.02
CA ILE A 83 -6.75 -9.22 7.19
C ILE A 83 -5.54 -9.75 6.42
N PRO A 84 -5.06 -10.97 6.69
CA PRO A 84 -3.95 -11.55 5.93
C PRO A 84 -4.45 -11.97 4.53
N TYR A 85 -4.01 -11.25 3.51
CA TYR A 85 -4.27 -11.58 2.11
C TYR A 85 -3.15 -12.44 1.54
N GLN A 86 -3.42 -13.72 1.36
CA GLN A 86 -2.41 -14.64 0.82
C GLN A 86 -2.00 -14.25 -0.61
N GLY A 87 -0.72 -14.01 -0.81
CA GLY A 87 -0.13 -13.71 -2.12
C GLY A 87 -0.36 -12.26 -2.59
N MET A 88 -0.76 -11.34 -1.72
CA MET A 88 -0.87 -9.92 -2.04
C MET A 88 0.49 -9.37 -2.50
N GLU A 89 1.56 -9.73 -1.80
CA GLU A 89 2.92 -9.27 -2.05
C GLU A 89 3.42 -9.66 -3.44
N SER A 90 3.24 -10.93 -3.81
CA SER A 90 3.64 -11.41 -5.14
C SER A 90 2.85 -10.75 -6.26
N LYS A 91 1.55 -10.56 -6.08
CA LYS A 91 0.68 -9.92 -7.07
C LYS A 91 1.06 -8.46 -7.31
N ILE A 92 1.32 -7.69 -6.24
CA ILE A 92 1.68 -6.28 -6.42
C ILE A 92 3.06 -6.12 -7.02
N VAL A 93 4.04 -6.93 -6.63
CA VAL A 93 5.39 -6.91 -7.23
C VAL A 93 5.32 -7.26 -8.71
N GLU A 94 4.59 -8.34 -9.09
CA GLU A 94 4.39 -8.73 -10.47
C GLU A 94 3.74 -7.60 -11.29
N LEU A 95 2.71 -6.95 -10.73
CA LEU A 95 2.01 -5.86 -11.39
C LEU A 95 2.92 -4.64 -11.63
N VAL A 96 3.69 -4.24 -10.62
CA VAL A 96 4.68 -3.14 -10.72
C VAL A 96 5.73 -3.43 -11.80
N HIS A 97 6.26 -4.66 -11.85
CA HIS A 97 7.22 -5.07 -12.87
C HIS A 97 6.61 -5.10 -14.27
N ARG A 98 5.36 -5.55 -14.41
CA ARG A 98 4.64 -5.57 -15.69
C ARG A 98 4.47 -4.17 -16.29
N HIS A 99 4.22 -3.16 -15.45
CA HIS A 99 4.14 -1.76 -15.88
C HIS A 99 5.52 -1.08 -16.03
N GLY A 100 6.60 -1.72 -15.56
CA GLY A 100 7.97 -1.18 -15.64
C GLY A 100 8.15 0.09 -14.81
N VAL A 101 7.54 0.15 -13.62
CA VAL A 101 7.54 1.33 -12.73
C VAL A 101 8.19 1.05 -11.36
N GLN A 102 8.97 -0.03 -11.24
CA GLN A 102 9.59 -0.48 -9.99
C GLN A 102 10.46 0.60 -9.33
N ASP A 103 11.16 1.42 -10.11
CA ASP A 103 12.01 2.50 -9.59
C ASP A 103 11.22 3.70 -9.03
N ALA A 104 9.90 3.72 -9.28
CA ALA A 104 9.00 4.78 -8.83
C ALA A 104 8.16 4.38 -7.61
N VAL A 105 8.18 3.10 -7.21
CA VAL A 105 7.31 2.56 -6.16
C VAL A 105 8.05 2.39 -4.85
N VAL A 106 7.42 2.83 -3.77
CA VAL A 106 7.75 2.46 -2.38
C VAL A 106 6.64 1.58 -1.86
N TYR A 107 6.97 0.42 -1.33
CA TYR A 107 5.99 -0.43 -0.65
C TYR A 107 6.01 -0.15 0.84
N SER A 108 4.85 0.07 1.43
CA SER A 108 4.74 0.30 2.86
C SER A 108 3.73 -0.63 3.52
N SER A 109 3.94 -0.93 4.79
CA SER A 109 3.01 -1.73 5.59
C SER A 109 3.26 -1.57 7.08
N PHE A 110 2.22 -1.73 7.89
CA PHE A 110 2.34 -1.97 9.33
C PHE A 110 2.85 -3.38 9.66
N TYR A 111 2.76 -4.31 8.70
CA TYR A 111 3.14 -5.71 8.87
C TYR A 111 4.53 -5.99 8.28
N ALA A 112 5.55 -5.99 9.14
CA ALA A 112 6.96 -6.14 8.73
C ALA A 112 7.21 -7.37 7.84
N LYS A 113 6.47 -8.47 8.08
CA LYS A 113 6.64 -9.70 7.30
C LYS A 113 6.24 -9.55 5.83
N SER A 114 5.29 -8.67 5.50
CA SER A 114 4.99 -8.36 4.09
C SER A 114 6.16 -7.68 3.40
N LEU A 115 6.87 -6.78 4.11
CA LEU A 115 8.05 -6.12 3.57
C LEU A 115 9.21 -7.10 3.37
N GLU A 116 9.37 -8.08 4.28
CA GLU A 116 10.33 -9.18 4.10
C GLU A 116 10.02 -9.98 2.83
N GLN A 117 8.75 -10.36 2.63
CA GLN A 117 8.32 -11.08 1.43
C GLN A 117 8.54 -10.26 0.15
N ILE A 118 8.24 -8.96 0.16
CA ILE A 118 8.53 -8.09 -0.99
C ILE A 118 10.03 -8.04 -1.26
N ARG A 119 10.87 -7.94 -0.22
CA ARG A 119 12.33 -7.97 -0.36
C ARG A 119 12.85 -9.28 -0.96
N GLU A 120 12.23 -10.41 -0.63
CA GLU A 120 12.56 -11.71 -1.23
C GLU A 120 12.18 -11.77 -2.70
N LEU A 121 11.05 -11.15 -3.09
CA LEU A 121 10.55 -11.09 -4.47
C LEU A 121 11.30 -10.06 -5.33
N ASP A 122 11.66 -8.94 -4.74
CA ASP A 122 12.42 -7.86 -5.38
C ASP A 122 13.46 -7.29 -4.41
N ALA A 123 14.71 -7.71 -4.58
CA ALA A 123 15.82 -7.29 -3.72
C ALA A 123 16.13 -5.78 -3.81
N LYS A 124 15.63 -5.08 -4.83
CA LYS A 124 15.83 -3.63 -5.02
C LYS A 124 14.65 -2.79 -4.56
N ALA A 125 13.52 -3.40 -4.18
CA ALA A 125 12.32 -2.67 -3.77
C ALA A 125 12.63 -1.63 -2.67
N GLU A 126 12.07 -0.43 -2.82
CA GLU A 126 12.07 0.58 -1.77
C GLU A 126 10.98 0.22 -0.75
N LEU A 127 11.34 0.13 0.53
CA LEU A 127 10.45 -0.34 1.60
C LEU A 127 10.32 0.68 2.71
N GLY A 128 9.08 0.95 3.14
CA GLY A 128 8.72 1.80 4.27
C GLY A 128 7.95 1.03 5.33
N ILE A 129 8.36 1.13 6.58
CA ILE A 129 7.65 0.53 7.70
C ILE A 129 6.78 1.56 8.42
N LEU A 130 5.51 1.22 8.62
CA LEU A 130 4.53 2.03 9.32
C LEU A 130 4.39 1.60 10.78
N ASP A 131 4.31 2.57 11.68
CA ASP A 131 3.86 2.37 13.05
C ASP A 131 3.44 3.70 13.69
N SER A 132 2.83 3.62 14.89
CA SER A 132 2.43 4.81 15.64
C SER A 132 3.61 5.60 16.18
N LYS A 133 4.73 4.93 16.51
CA LYS A 133 5.91 5.53 17.13
C LYS A 133 7.17 5.30 16.30
N VAL A 134 8.08 6.26 16.35
CA VAL A 134 9.42 6.14 15.77
C VAL A 134 10.15 4.90 16.30
N SER A 135 10.10 4.67 17.62
CA SER A 135 10.74 3.50 18.25
C SER A 135 10.27 2.16 17.70
N ASP A 136 8.96 2.07 17.39
CA ASP A 136 8.35 0.84 16.89
C ASP A 136 8.70 0.62 15.40
N CYS A 137 8.73 1.71 14.61
CA CYS A 137 9.28 1.66 13.26
C CYS A 137 10.74 1.19 13.26
N LEU A 138 11.60 1.77 14.12
CA LEU A 138 13.00 1.40 14.24
C LEU A 138 13.18 -0.05 14.67
N TYR A 139 12.40 -0.52 15.64
CA TYR A 139 12.43 -1.90 16.10
C TYR A 139 12.14 -2.87 14.95
N LYS A 140 11.07 -2.62 14.19
CA LYS A 140 10.69 -3.45 13.03
C LYS A 140 11.74 -3.38 11.91
N ALA A 141 12.26 -2.18 11.60
CA ALA A 141 13.27 -1.99 10.56
C ALA A 141 14.58 -2.74 10.90
N LYS A 142 15.04 -2.63 12.15
CA LYS A 142 16.22 -3.35 12.65
C LYS A 142 15.98 -4.85 12.78
N GLY A 143 14.73 -5.28 12.96
CA GLY A 143 14.30 -6.68 13.04
C GLY A 143 14.42 -7.48 11.74
N GLY A 144 14.77 -6.82 10.61
CA GLY A 144 15.12 -7.52 9.38
C GLY A 144 14.14 -7.31 8.20
N CYS A 145 13.10 -6.50 8.36
CA CYS A 145 12.16 -6.27 7.24
C CYS A 145 12.78 -5.52 6.04
N GLY A 146 14.01 -4.98 6.21
CA GLY A 146 14.76 -4.33 5.14
C GLY A 146 14.27 -2.91 4.80
N ALA A 147 13.32 -2.36 5.56
CA ALA A 147 12.81 -1.01 5.33
C ALA A 147 13.92 0.03 5.56
N LYS A 148 14.02 0.99 4.63
CA LYS A 148 14.89 2.17 4.71
C LYS A 148 14.09 3.44 4.94
N ALA A 149 12.78 3.42 4.73
CA ALA A 149 11.86 4.48 5.10
C ALA A 149 11.11 4.12 6.39
N LEU A 150 10.96 5.08 7.28
CA LEU A 150 10.18 4.98 8.50
C LEU A 150 8.98 5.92 8.37
N HIS A 151 7.78 5.40 8.55
CA HIS A 151 6.53 6.15 8.46
C HIS A 151 5.81 6.17 9.83
N PRO A 152 6.36 6.85 10.84
CA PRO A 152 5.73 7.00 12.14
C PRO A 152 4.62 8.06 12.11
N TYR A 153 3.86 8.16 13.21
CA TYR A 153 2.96 9.28 13.38
C TYR A 153 3.75 10.59 13.46
N TRP A 154 3.44 11.53 12.58
CA TRP A 154 4.25 12.72 12.32
C TRP A 154 4.53 13.62 13.57
N LYS A 155 3.66 13.60 14.59
CA LYS A 155 3.85 14.39 15.82
C LYS A 155 4.94 13.85 16.74
N ASP A 156 5.35 12.59 16.55
CA ASP A 156 6.34 11.94 17.39
C ASP A 156 7.75 11.95 16.75
N ILE A 157 7.93 12.72 15.66
CA ILE A 157 9.19 12.75 14.92
C ILE A 157 10.09 13.86 15.46
N ASP A 158 11.25 13.46 15.99
CA ASP A 158 12.40 14.34 16.21
C ASP A 158 13.46 14.04 15.15
N LEU A 159 13.51 14.84 14.09
CA LEU A 159 14.46 14.64 12.99
C LEU A 159 15.93 14.84 13.39
N THR A 160 16.23 15.37 14.58
CA THR A 160 17.59 15.53 15.11
C THR A 160 18.08 14.26 15.82
N ALA A 161 17.21 13.28 16.05
CA ALA A 161 17.55 12.06 16.76
C ALA A 161 18.61 11.26 15.99
N GLN A 162 19.73 10.94 16.67
CA GLN A 162 20.85 10.21 16.07
C GLN A 162 20.46 8.81 15.59
N GLU A 163 19.44 8.20 16.20
CA GLU A 163 18.94 6.88 15.86
C GLU A 163 18.25 6.81 14.48
N LEU A 164 17.89 7.97 13.90
CA LEU A 164 17.28 8.09 12.56
C LEU A 164 18.33 8.18 11.44
N GLN A 165 19.62 8.26 11.78
CA GLN A 165 20.67 8.32 10.77
C GLN A 165 20.66 7.07 9.88
N GLY A 166 20.59 7.28 8.56
CA GLY A 166 20.52 6.22 7.56
C GLY A 166 19.11 5.75 7.21
N TYR A 167 18.08 6.39 7.78
CA TYR A 167 16.69 6.20 7.39
C TYR A 167 16.11 7.45 6.72
N THR A 168 15.15 7.25 5.83
CA THR A 168 14.23 8.29 5.35
C THR A 168 13.02 8.32 6.29
N VAL A 169 12.56 9.51 6.68
CA VAL A 169 11.41 9.68 7.59
C VAL A 169 10.38 10.58 6.94
#